data_f24307848e54b5b0eb9e383f7ac0b225
#
_entry.id   f24307848e54b5b0eb9e383f7ac0b225
#
_cell.length_a   1.000
_cell.length_b   1.000
_cell.length_c   1.000
_cell.angle_alpha   90.00
_cell.angle_beta   90.00
_cell.angle_gamma   90.00
#
_symmetry.space_group_name_H-M   'P 1'
#
loop_
_entity.id
_entity.type
_entity.pdbx_description
1 polymer ?
#
loop_
_entity_poly.entity_id
_entity_poly.type
_entity_poly.pdbx_seq_one_letter_code
_entity_poly.pdbx_strand_id
1 'polypeptide(L)'
;HSGKILIFWFVSNEVLSSMQMAQFNIAVAALLIGAYIAIRKGRTGWAAFFIWISALTKIYGILGLVVFFFTDKKLRFIGWNIAWAAILFALPMIISSPEYVLSQYAEWATSLSDKNAMNVAVGFNTQSNYYQNISVLGMIHRITQLAFSDMYILLPAALLYLLPLARTSQYRFHGYQYGMIASSLMCIILFSTGSESSGYIIAMLGVAIWYVTAPGERTATDTALLIFALILGSFGTSDLMPSVIKRGFIRPY
;
A
#
# COMPACT_ATOMS: atom_id res chain seq x y z
N HIS A 1 5.71 -25.57 -0.87
CA HIS A 1 4.25 -25.48 -0.64
C HIS A 1 3.90 -24.76 0.67
N SER A 2 4.68 -24.93 1.75
CA SER A 2 4.42 -24.35 3.09
C SER A 2 4.34 -22.81 3.10
N GLY A 3 5.23 -22.12 2.36
CA GLY A 3 5.22 -20.66 2.31
C GLY A 3 3.96 -20.05 1.70
N LYS A 4 3.36 -20.71 0.69
CA LYS A 4 2.09 -20.24 0.09
C LYS A 4 0.93 -20.36 1.06
N ILE A 5 0.88 -21.47 1.82
CA ILE A 5 -0.15 -21.71 2.84
C ILE A 5 -0.01 -20.69 3.95
N LEU A 6 1.22 -20.40 4.38
CA LEU A 6 1.51 -19.40 5.41
C LEU A 6 1.03 -17.99 4.98
N ILE A 7 1.35 -17.57 3.73
CA ILE A 7 0.90 -16.28 3.21
C ILE A 7 -0.63 -16.21 3.23
N PHE A 8 -1.30 -17.23 2.68
CA PHE A 8 -2.76 -17.25 2.60
C PHE A 8 -3.40 -17.17 4.00
N TRP A 9 -2.92 -17.98 4.93
CA TRP A 9 -3.44 -18.00 6.30
C TRP A 9 -3.19 -16.65 7.01
N PHE A 10 -2.00 -16.09 6.84
CA PHE A 10 -1.60 -14.85 7.48
C PHE A 10 -2.45 -13.65 7.05
N VAL A 11 -2.85 -13.59 5.78
CA VAL A 11 -3.65 -12.48 5.24
C VAL A 11 -5.16 -12.74 5.24
N SER A 12 -5.62 -13.91 5.67
CA SER A 12 -7.02 -14.33 5.53
C SER A 12 -8.00 -13.40 6.26
N ASN A 13 -7.64 -12.95 7.47
CA ASN A 13 -8.45 -12.01 8.24
C ASN A 13 -8.61 -10.65 7.52
N GLU A 14 -7.53 -10.15 6.92
CA GLU A 14 -7.53 -8.90 6.18
C GLU A 14 -8.30 -9.00 4.86
N VAL A 15 -8.23 -10.17 4.21
CA VAL A 15 -9.07 -10.47 3.04
C VAL A 15 -10.53 -10.37 3.42
N LEU A 16 -10.92 -11.04 4.52
CA LEU A 16 -12.29 -11.01 5.00
C LEU A 16 -12.74 -9.59 5.36
N SER A 17 -11.93 -8.83 6.10
CA SER A 17 -12.20 -7.45 6.46
C SER A 17 -12.39 -6.56 5.23
N SER A 18 -11.51 -6.68 4.23
CA SER A 18 -11.62 -5.92 2.99
C SER A 18 -12.88 -6.28 2.18
N MET A 19 -13.27 -7.55 2.16
CA MET A 19 -14.50 -8.01 1.50
C MET A 19 -15.74 -7.50 2.22
N GLN A 20 -15.79 -7.57 3.55
CA GLN A 20 -16.92 -7.06 4.36
C GLN A 20 -17.13 -5.55 4.17
N MET A 21 -16.05 -4.80 3.98
CA MET A 21 -16.10 -3.35 3.72
C MET A 21 -16.33 -3.02 2.24
N ALA A 22 -16.53 -4.02 1.37
CA ALA A 22 -16.67 -3.86 -0.08
C ALA A 22 -15.54 -3.02 -0.73
N GLN A 23 -14.30 -3.18 -0.23
CA GLN A 23 -13.13 -2.40 -0.65
C GLN A 23 -12.31 -3.13 -1.72
N PHE A 24 -11.79 -2.38 -2.70
CA PHE A 24 -10.94 -2.91 -3.77
C PHE A 24 -9.48 -3.17 -3.35
N ASN A 25 -9.14 -3.13 -2.06
CA ASN A 25 -7.77 -3.27 -1.58
C ASN A 25 -7.11 -4.59 -1.98
N ILE A 26 -7.89 -5.69 -2.00
CA ILE A 26 -7.42 -7.01 -2.45
C ILE A 26 -7.02 -6.94 -3.93
N ALA A 27 -7.85 -6.31 -4.77
CA ALA A 27 -7.56 -6.16 -6.19
C ALA A 27 -6.32 -5.29 -6.41
N VAL A 28 -6.17 -4.19 -5.67
CA VAL A 28 -4.97 -3.33 -5.71
C VAL A 28 -3.71 -4.14 -5.36
N ALA A 29 -3.73 -4.91 -4.26
CA ALA A 29 -2.61 -5.76 -3.88
C ALA A 29 -2.28 -6.80 -4.97
N ALA A 30 -3.31 -7.47 -5.52
CA ALA A 30 -3.15 -8.45 -6.58
C ALA A 30 -2.57 -7.83 -7.87
N LEU A 31 -3.02 -6.63 -8.25
CA LEU A 31 -2.52 -5.90 -9.41
C LEU A 31 -1.04 -5.51 -9.24
N LEU A 32 -0.64 -5.04 -8.07
CA LEU A 32 0.75 -4.70 -7.78
C LEU A 32 1.69 -5.93 -7.86
N ILE A 33 1.25 -7.07 -7.31
CA ILE A 33 1.98 -8.33 -7.46
C ILE A 33 1.96 -8.80 -8.92
N GLY A 34 0.82 -8.66 -9.59
CA GLY A 34 0.67 -8.97 -11.02
C GLY A 34 1.63 -8.17 -11.89
N ALA A 35 1.82 -6.88 -11.58
CA ALA A 35 2.80 -6.03 -12.27
C ALA A 35 4.23 -6.55 -12.10
N TYR A 36 4.62 -6.94 -10.90
CA TYR A 36 5.92 -7.56 -10.66
C TYR A 36 6.08 -8.88 -11.42
N ILE A 37 5.08 -9.77 -11.37
CA ILE A 37 5.11 -11.05 -12.11
C ILE A 37 5.20 -10.81 -13.62
N ALA A 38 4.49 -9.79 -14.13
CA ALA A 38 4.55 -9.43 -15.55
C ALA A 38 5.95 -8.95 -15.96
N ILE A 39 6.61 -8.13 -15.15
CA ILE A 39 8.02 -7.72 -15.36
C ILE A 39 8.94 -8.94 -15.38
N ARG A 40 8.77 -9.84 -14.42
CA ARG A 40 9.56 -11.09 -14.36
C ARG A 40 9.42 -11.96 -15.61
N LYS A 41 8.26 -11.90 -16.26
CA LYS A 41 7.99 -12.60 -17.53
C LYS A 41 8.34 -11.76 -18.77
N GLY A 42 8.98 -10.59 -18.61
CA GLY A 42 9.34 -9.67 -19.68
C GLY A 42 8.15 -8.99 -20.38
N ARG A 43 6.95 -9.03 -19.76
CA ARG A 43 5.68 -8.50 -20.28
C ARG A 43 5.44 -7.08 -19.76
N THR A 44 6.26 -6.13 -20.20
CA THR A 44 6.23 -4.74 -19.71
C THR A 44 4.88 -4.04 -19.94
N GLY A 45 4.17 -4.36 -21.03
CA GLY A 45 2.84 -3.79 -21.31
C GLY A 45 1.78 -4.20 -20.29
N TRP A 46 1.76 -5.47 -19.87
CA TRP A 46 0.86 -5.94 -18.82
C TRP A 46 1.23 -5.37 -17.45
N ALA A 47 2.51 -5.21 -17.18
CA ALA A 47 2.94 -4.59 -15.92
C ALA A 47 2.44 -3.15 -15.81
N ALA A 48 2.62 -2.35 -16.87
CA ALA A 48 2.12 -0.99 -16.92
C ALA A 48 0.59 -0.93 -16.80
N PHE A 49 -0.14 -1.81 -17.50
CA PHE A 49 -1.59 -1.92 -17.39
C PHE A 49 -2.05 -2.15 -15.93
N PHE A 50 -1.46 -3.13 -15.25
CA PHE A 50 -1.81 -3.44 -13.86
C PHE A 50 -1.51 -2.27 -12.91
N ILE A 51 -0.41 -1.56 -13.12
CA ILE A 51 -0.06 -0.38 -12.31
C ILE A 51 -1.10 0.72 -12.51
N TRP A 52 -1.47 1.03 -13.75
CA TRP A 52 -2.41 2.12 -14.02
C TRP A 52 -3.84 1.80 -13.59
N ILE A 53 -4.33 0.57 -13.77
CA ILE A 53 -5.62 0.15 -13.20
C ILE A 53 -5.59 0.27 -11.67
N SER A 54 -4.49 -0.15 -11.04
CA SER A 54 -4.34 -0.01 -9.59
C SER A 54 -4.33 1.46 -9.15
N ALA A 55 -3.59 2.33 -9.86
CA ALA A 55 -3.49 3.75 -9.56
C ALA A 55 -4.80 4.52 -9.76
N LEU A 56 -5.57 4.17 -10.78
CA LEU A 56 -6.89 4.76 -11.02
C LEU A 56 -7.96 4.23 -10.05
N THR A 57 -7.77 3.05 -9.49
CA THR A 57 -8.62 2.52 -8.42
C THR A 57 -8.27 3.17 -7.08
N LYS A 58 -6.99 3.22 -6.75
CA LYS A 58 -6.45 3.91 -5.57
C LYS A 58 -5.07 4.51 -5.92
N ILE A 59 -4.93 5.81 -5.75
CA ILE A 59 -3.76 6.60 -6.22
C ILE A 59 -2.41 6.01 -5.80
N TYR A 60 -2.34 5.39 -4.65
CA TYR A 60 -1.09 4.79 -4.18
C TYR A 60 -0.66 3.54 -4.97
N GLY A 61 -1.50 3.01 -5.85
CA GLY A 61 -1.11 1.99 -6.83
C GLY A 61 0.07 2.42 -7.73
N ILE A 62 0.32 3.73 -7.83
CA ILE A 62 1.48 4.30 -8.55
C ILE A 62 2.83 3.80 -7.99
N LEU A 63 2.89 3.38 -6.72
CA LEU A 63 4.12 2.78 -6.14
C LEU A 63 4.52 1.47 -6.82
N GLY A 64 3.62 0.84 -7.58
CA GLY A 64 3.96 -0.25 -8.47
C GLY A 64 5.02 0.09 -9.52
N LEU A 65 5.25 1.37 -9.81
CA LEU A 65 6.34 1.82 -10.68
C LEU A 65 7.74 1.39 -10.19
N VAL A 66 7.90 0.99 -8.94
CA VAL A 66 9.16 0.43 -8.42
C VAL A 66 9.67 -0.74 -9.27
N VAL A 67 8.80 -1.47 -9.94
CA VAL A 67 9.20 -2.58 -10.85
C VAL A 67 10.02 -2.11 -12.05
N PHE A 68 10.04 -0.80 -12.35
CA PHE A 68 10.92 -0.18 -13.34
C PHE A 68 12.40 -0.54 -13.12
N PHE A 69 12.82 -0.61 -11.87
CA PHE A 69 14.20 -0.91 -11.53
C PHE A 69 14.60 -2.36 -11.85
N PHE A 70 13.62 -3.26 -12.02
CA PHE A 70 13.82 -4.70 -12.20
C PHE A 70 13.68 -5.17 -13.66
N THR A 71 13.41 -4.27 -14.60
CA THR A 71 13.34 -4.60 -16.01
C THR A 71 14.55 -4.07 -16.78
N ASP A 72 15.06 -4.88 -17.72
CA ASP A 72 16.08 -4.44 -18.68
C ASP A 72 15.45 -3.62 -19.83
N LYS A 73 14.13 -3.74 -20.04
CA LYS A 73 13.38 -3.09 -21.12
C LYS A 73 12.80 -1.74 -20.66
N LYS A 74 13.63 -0.87 -20.07
CA LYS A 74 13.20 0.38 -19.41
C LYS A 74 12.41 1.31 -20.33
N LEU A 75 12.94 1.62 -21.51
CA LEU A 75 12.28 2.50 -22.49
C LEU A 75 10.92 1.93 -22.93
N ARG A 76 10.86 0.62 -23.17
CA ARG A 76 9.60 -0.03 -23.53
C ARG A 76 8.58 0.01 -22.38
N PHE A 77 9.03 -0.13 -21.15
CA PHE A 77 8.18 -0.02 -19.97
C PHE A 77 7.65 1.40 -19.81
N ILE A 78 8.50 2.43 -20.00
CA ILE A 78 8.07 3.85 -19.99
C ILE A 78 7.02 4.09 -21.07
N GLY A 79 7.28 3.66 -22.31
CA GLY A 79 6.33 3.83 -23.41
C GLY A 79 4.96 3.20 -23.11
N TRP A 80 4.93 1.99 -22.53
CA TRP A 80 3.68 1.35 -22.12
C TRP A 80 2.99 2.08 -20.97
N ASN A 81 3.74 2.67 -20.02
CA ASN A 81 3.14 3.47 -18.96
C ASN A 81 2.47 4.73 -19.52
N ILE A 82 3.11 5.43 -20.44
CA ILE A 82 2.51 6.60 -21.11
C ILE A 82 1.26 6.18 -21.90
N ALA A 83 1.36 5.09 -22.68
CA ALA A 83 0.23 4.60 -23.47
C ALA A 83 -0.97 4.22 -22.59
N TRP A 84 -0.77 3.42 -21.54
CA TRP A 84 -1.86 3.01 -20.66
C TRP A 84 -2.42 4.16 -19.84
N ALA A 85 -1.59 5.11 -19.40
CA ALA A 85 -2.05 6.34 -18.77
C ALA A 85 -3.03 7.10 -19.68
N ALA A 86 -2.64 7.34 -20.93
CA ALA A 86 -3.45 8.06 -21.88
C ALA A 86 -4.75 7.29 -22.24
N ILE A 87 -4.64 5.98 -22.51
CA ILE A 87 -5.79 5.14 -22.87
C ILE A 87 -6.81 5.10 -21.73
N LEU A 88 -6.38 4.79 -20.53
CA LEU A 88 -7.28 4.63 -19.39
C LEU A 88 -7.83 5.97 -18.90
N PHE A 89 -7.08 7.06 -19.04
CA PHE A 89 -7.57 8.41 -18.78
C PHE A 89 -8.67 8.82 -19.77
N ALA A 90 -8.49 8.51 -21.05
CA ALA A 90 -9.45 8.86 -22.09
C ALA A 90 -10.65 7.88 -22.19
N LEU A 91 -10.52 6.68 -21.63
CA LEU A 91 -11.53 5.61 -21.79
C LEU A 91 -12.96 6.03 -21.40
N PRO A 92 -13.21 6.76 -20.29
CA PRO A 92 -14.55 7.21 -19.93
C PRO A 92 -15.16 8.20 -20.95
N MET A 93 -14.33 8.88 -21.76
CA MET A 93 -14.79 9.82 -22.79
C MET A 93 -15.51 9.12 -23.97
N ILE A 94 -15.44 7.78 -24.04
CA ILE A 94 -16.16 6.99 -25.04
C ILE A 94 -17.67 6.96 -24.73
N ILE A 95 -18.02 6.98 -23.43
CA ILE A 95 -19.41 6.85 -22.95
C ILE A 95 -19.96 8.17 -22.41
N SER A 96 -19.13 9.20 -22.31
CA SER A 96 -19.51 10.52 -21.80
C SER A 96 -18.77 11.62 -22.57
N SER A 97 -19.17 12.90 -22.41
CA SER A 97 -18.45 13.98 -23.10
C SER A 97 -17.07 14.22 -22.47
N PRO A 98 -16.08 14.61 -23.27
CA PRO A 98 -14.75 14.95 -22.76
C PRO A 98 -14.78 16.03 -21.67
N GLU A 99 -15.62 17.07 -21.84
CA GLU A 99 -15.75 18.18 -20.90
C GLU A 99 -16.24 17.68 -19.53
N TYR A 100 -17.25 16.79 -19.54
CA TYR A 100 -17.77 16.19 -18.31
C TYR A 100 -16.72 15.32 -17.63
N VAL A 101 -16.01 14.49 -18.38
CA VAL A 101 -14.96 13.62 -17.80
C VAL A 101 -13.83 14.46 -17.20
N LEU A 102 -13.41 15.53 -17.85
CA LEU A 102 -12.38 16.42 -17.33
C LEU A 102 -12.83 17.16 -16.06
N SER A 103 -14.10 17.61 -16.00
CA SER A 103 -14.65 18.19 -14.77
C SER A 103 -14.66 17.18 -13.62
N GLN A 104 -15.04 15.92 -13.90
CA GLN A 104 -15.03 14.86 -12.89
C GLN A 104 -13.62 14.54 -12.35
N TYR A 105 -12.59 14.60 -13.20
CA TYR A 105 -11.21 14.45 -12.74
C TYR A 105 -10.76 15.62 -11.86
N ALA A 106 -11.18 16.86 -12.19
CA ALA A 106 -10.90 18.03 -11.36
C ALA A 106 -11.59 17.93 -9.99
N GLU A 107 -12.87 17.54 -9.97
CA GLU A 107 -13.63 17.29 -8.75
C GLU A 107 -13.04 16.18 -7.91
N TRP A 108 -12.59 15.09 -8.55
CA TRP A 108 -11.89 14.00 -7.86
C TRP A 108 -10.59 14.47 -7.21
N ALA A 109 -9.78 15.27 -7.91
CA ALA A 109 -8.55 15.84 -7.35
C ALA A 109 -8.84 16.73 -6.15
N THR A 110 -9.89 17.56 -6.21
CA THR A 110 -10.36 18.39 -5.09
C THR A 110 -10.80 17.51 -3.92
N SER A 111 -11.63 16.50 -4.17
CA SER A 111 -12.08 15.56 -3.15
C SER A 111 -10.94 14.82 -2.45
N LEU A 112 -9.88 14.44 -3.20
CA LEU A 112 -8.69 13.84 -2.62
C LEU A 112 -7.95 14.81 -1.69
N SER A 113 -7.82 16.08 -2.12
CA SER A 113 -7.19 17.14 -1.31
C SER A 113 -7.97 17.39 -0.03
N ASP A 114 -9.28 17.55 -0.13
CA ASP A 114 -10.17 17.78 1.02
C ASP A 114 -10.16 16.60 1.99
N LYS A 115 -10.22 15.37 1.45
CA LYS A 115 -10.12 14.15 2.26
C LYS A 115 -8.78 14.07 2.99
N ASN A 116 -7.69 14.42 2.31
CA ASN A 116 -6.37 14.45 2.94
C ASN A 116 -6.31 15.50 4.05
N ALA A 117 -6.83 16.72 3.81
CA ALA A 117 -6.90 17.77 4.82
C ALA A 117 -7.72 17.33 6.03
N MET A 118 -8.87 16.69 5.81
CA MET A 118 -9.68 16.11 6.88
C MET A 118 -8.91 15.04 7.68
N ASN A 119 -8.26 14.11 7.00
CA ASN A 119 -7.51 13.03 7.64
C ASN A 119 -6.35 13.55 8.49
N VAL A 120 -5.70 14.64 8.08
CA VAL A 120 -4.64 15.32 8.85
C VAL A 120 -5.24 16.06 10.04
N ALA A 121 -6.33 16.81 9.84
CA ALA A 121 -6.99 17.59 10.90
C ALA A 121 -7.57 16.73 12.02
N VAL A 122 -8.03 15.52 11.69
CA VAL A 122 -8.67 14.58 12.62
C VAL A 122 -7.71 14.02 13.68
N GLY A 123 -6.40 14.08 13.44
CA GLY A 123 -5.41 13.72 14.47
C GLY A 123 -5.60 14.49 15.79
N PHE A 124 -6.36 15.60 15.77
CA PHE A 124 -6.42 16.52 16.88
C PHE A 124 -7.76 16.59 17.63
N ASN A 125 -8.95 16.26 17.06
CA ASN A 125 -10.16 16.72 17.75
C ASN A 125 -11.51 16.01 17.55
N THR A 126 -11.67 14.92 16.84
CA THR A 126 -13.02 14.39 16.64
C THR A 126 -13.17 12.89 16.83
N GLN A 127 -14.08 12.53 17.74
CA GLN A 127 -14.46 11.13 18.01
C GLN A 127 -15.03 10.38 16.78
N SER A 128 -15.59 11.09 15.81
CA SER A 128 -16.23 10.47 14.65
C SER A 128 -15.25 9.87 13.62
N ASN A 129 -14.01 10.36 13.58
CA ASN A 129 -13.00 9.95 12.61
C ASN A 129 -11.84 9.15 13.22
N TYR A 130 -11.99 8.69 14.45
CA TYR A 130 -10.99 7.97 15.22
C TYR A 130 -10.48 6.69 14.53
N TYR A 131 -11.25 6.16 13.59
CA TYR A 131 -10.93 4.93 12.85
C TYR A 131 -10.33 5.17 11.47
N GLN A 132 -10.25 6.41 11.05
CA GLN A 132 -9.57 6.81 9.82
C GLN A 132 -8.16 7.29 10.14
N ASN A 133 -7.26 7.19 9.18
CA ASN A 133 -5.85 7.53 9.35
C ASN A 133 -5.13 6.70 10.44
N ILE A 134 -5.21 5.38 10.32
CA ILE A 134 -4.44 4.44 11.14
C ILE A 134 -3.03 4.21 10.59
N SER A 135 -2.45 5.24 9.96
CA SER A 135 -1.06 5.29 9.50
C SER A 135 -0.11 5.67 10.63
N VAL A 136 1.19 5.54 10.36
CA VAL A 136 2.25 6.05 11.26
C VAL A 136 2.08 7.55 11.49
N LEU A 137 1.68 8.32 10.48
CA LEU A 137 1.40 9.76 10.60
C LEU A 137 0.29 10.01 11.63
N GLY A 138 -0.87 9.38 11.44
CA GLY A 138 -1.99 9.50 12.35
C GLY A 138 -1.66 9.04 13.77
N MET A 139 -0.87 7.98 13.92
CA MET A 139 -0.40 7.50 15.21
C MET A 139 0.48 8.54 15.93
N ILE A 140 1.47 9.09 15.24
CA ILE A 140 2.38 10.08 15.82
C ILE A 140 1.62 11.34 16.21
N HIS A 141 0.74 11.86 15.36
CA HIS A 141 -0.09 13.03 15.71
C HIS A 141 -0.97 12.78 16.95
N ARG A 142 -1.57 11.59 17.06
CA ARG A 142 -2.39 11.24 18.24
C ARG A 142 -1.57 11.11 19.52
N ILE A 143 -0.37 10.54 19.44
CA ILE A 143 0.49 10.37 20.62
C ILE A 143 1.08 11.72 21.06
N THR A 144 1.59 12.50 20.13
CA THR A 144 2.31 13.74 20.44
C THR A 144 1.39 14.92 20.69
N GLN A 145 0.19 14.92 20.09
CA GLN A 145 -0.75 16.06 20.08
C GLN A 145 -0.11 17.36 19.55
N LEU A 146 0.98 17.24 18.79
CA LEU A 146 1.71 18.38 18.23
C LEU A 146 1.28 18.65 16.80
N ALA A 147 1.02 19.92 16.49
CA ALA A 147 0.80 20.41 15.13
C ALA A 147 2.16 20.60 14.43
N PHE A 148 2.58 19.62 13.65
CA PHE A 148 3.77 19.71 12.79
C PHE A 148 3.46 19.22 11.38
N SER A 149 4.30 19.59 10.43
CA SER A 149 4.15 19.12 9.05
C SER A 149 4.46 17.63 8.92
N ASP A 150 3.58 16.88 8.27
CA ASP A 150 3.78 15.45 7.92
C ASP A 150 5.10 15.21 7.19
N MET A 151 5.66 16.23 6.52
CA MET A 151 6.93 16.14 5.80
C MET A 151 8.09 15.74 6.71
N TYR A 152 8.05 16.08 8.01
CA TYR A 152 9.08 15.65 8.97
C TYR A 152 9.12 14.13 9.16
N ILE A 153 8.03 13.44 8.87
CA ILE A 153 7.94 11.98 8.91
C ILE A 153 8.10 11.39 7.50
N LEU A 154 7.43 11.98 6.53
CA LEU A 154 7.41 11.45 5.16
C LEU A 154 8.77 11.52 4.47
N LEU A 155 9.56 12.59 4.67
CA LEU A 155 10.88 12.71 4.05
C LEU A 155 11.87 11.63 4.56
N PRO A 156 12.05 11.42 5.88
CA PRO A 156 12.88 10.31 6.36
C PRO A 156 12.36 8.94 5.90
N ALA A 157 11.05 8.71 5.91
CA ALA A 157 10.46 7.47 5.44
C ALA A 157 10.72 7.22 3.95
N ALA A 158 10.56 8.26 3.11
CA ALA A 158 10.87 8.19 1.69
C ALA A 158 12.36 7.91 1.45
N LEU A 159 13.26 8.57 2.20
CA LEU A 159 14.69 8.32 2.12
C LEU A 159 15.03 6.88 2.50
N LEU A 160 14.48 6.37 3.59
CA LEU A 160 14.69 4.97 4.01
C LEU A 160 14.16 3.98 2.97
N TYR A 161 13.02 4.27 2.33
CA TYR A 161 12.47 3.45 1.26
C TYR A 161 13.32 3.51 -0.02
N LEU A 162 13.84 4.68 -0.38
CA LEU A 162 14.62 4.88 -1.61
C LEU A 162 16.10 4.46 -1.46
N LEU A 163 16.65 4.50 -0.24
CA LEU A 163 18.05 4.20 0.01
C LEU A 163 18.51 2.82 -0.53
N PRO A 164 17.75 1.73 -0.37
CA PRO A 164 18.11 0.45 -0.97
C PRO A 164 18.24 0.51 -2.49
N LEU A 165 17.48 1.37 -3.19
CA LEU A 165 17.55 1.52 -4.64
C LEU A 165 18.92 2.03 -5.16
N ALA A 166 19.76 2.59 -4.28
CA ALA A 166 21.14 2.91 -4.62
C ALA A 166 22.01 1.65 -4.90
N ARG A 167 21.54 0.47 -4.43
CA ARG A 167 22.25 -0.80 -4.62
C ARG A 167 21.91 -1.42 -5.99
N THR A 168 22.26 -0.76 -7.07
CA THR A 168 21.91 -1.17 -8.45
C THR A 168 22.40 -2.58 -8.81
N SER A 169 23.54 -3.03 -8.26
CA SER A 169 24.05 -4.39 -8.44
C SER A 169 23.11 -5.48 -7.89
N GLN A 170 22.21 -5.12 -6.97
CA GLN A 170 21.28 -6.06 -6.36
C GLN A 170 20.00 -6.26 -7.19
N TYR A 171 19.72 -5.42 -8.18
CA TYR A 171 18.47 -5.47 -8.95
C TYR A 171 18.22 -6.80 -9.65
N ARG A 172 19.26 -7.57 -9.97
CA ARG A 172 19.16 -8.91 -10.59
C ARG A 172 18.73 -10.02 -9.63
N PHE A 173 18.87 -9.81 -8.31
CA PHE A 173 18.59 -10.85 -7.31
C PHE A 173 17.13 -10.83 -6.88
N HIS A 174 16.46 -11.99 -6.96
CA HIS A 174 15.05 -12.14 -6.61
C HIS A 174 14.74 -11.76 -5.16
N GLY A 175 15.59 -12.16 -4.23
CA GLY A 175 15.40 -11.81 -2.81
C GLY A 175 15.34 -10.29 -2.59
N TYR A 176 16.22 -9.54 -3.27
CA TYR A 176 16.19 -8.07 -3.23
C TYR A 176 14.89 -7.52 -3.84
N GLN A 177 14.48 -8.04 -5.01
CA GLN A 177 13.24 -7.61 -5.68
C GLN A 177 12.01 -7.87 -4.80
N TYR A 178 11.93 -9.06 -4.17
CA TYR A 178 10.85 -9.38 -3.23
C TYR A 178 10.85 -8.43 -2.02
N GLY A 179 12.03 -8.13 -1.46
CA GLY A 179 12.17 -7.17 -0.38
C GLY A 179 11.65 -5.79 -0.77
N MET A 180 11.98 -5.30 -1.95
CA MET A 180 11.49 -4.00 -2.45
C MET A 180 9.97 -3.99 -2.70
N ILE A 181 9.40 -5.06 -3.26
CA ILE A 181 7.95 -5.18 -3.42
C ILE A 181 7.25 -5.23 -2.05
N ALA A 182 7.77 -6.02 -1.12
CA ALA A 182 7.26 -6.09 0.25
C ALA A 182 7.28 -4.71 0.93
N SER A 183 8.41 -3.99 0.83
CA SER A 183 8.55 -2.62 1.36
C SER A 183 7.56 -1.65 0.71
N SER A 184 7.36 -1.73 -0.62
CA SER A 184 6.38 -0.90 -1.32
C SER A 184 4.96 -1.11 -0.79
N LEU A 185 4.55 -2.38 -0.64
CA LEU A 185 3.23 -2.74 -0.12
C LEU A 185 3.03 -2.25 1.32
N MET A 186 4.05 -2.34 2.17
CA MET A 186 3.99 -1.82 3.55
C MET A 186 3.95 -0.29 3.56
N CYS A 187 4.82 0.39 2.81
CA CYS A 187 4.90 1.85 2.76
C CYS A 187 3.59 2.50 2.30
N ILE A 188 2.87 1.89 1.33
CA ILE A 188 1.57 2.36 0.87
C ILE A 188 0.62 2.61 2.05
N ILE A 189 0.53 1.68 2.97
CA ILE A 189 -0.43 1.74 4.08
C ILE A 189 0.14 2.52 5.26
N LEU A 190 1.41 2.30 5.60
CA LEU A 190 2.02 2.92 6.78
C LEU A 190 2.13 4.44 6.65
N PHE A 191 2.26 4.98 5.44
CA PHE A 191 2.50 6.41 5.20
C PHE A 191 1.37 7.11 4.43
N SER A 192 0.21 6.47 4.27
CA SER A 192 -0.98 7.10 3.68
C SER A 192 -1.92 7.63 4.76
N THR A 193 -2.27 8.91 4.68
CA THR A 193 -3.29 9.53 5.55
C THR A 193 -4.68 8.92 5.37
N GLY A 194 -4.93 8.30 4.21
CA GLY A 194 -6.16 7.54 3.92
C GLY A 194 -6.11 6.07 4.37
N SER A 195 -5.19 5.71 5.26
CA SER A 195 -5.05 4.34 5.74
C SER A 195 -6.22 3.94 6.65
N GLU A 196 -6.90 2.87 6.27
CA GLU A 196 -8.05 2.29 6.97
C GLU A 196 -7.78 0.81 7.27
N SER A 197 -8.52 0.21 8.21
CA SER A 197 -8.37 -1.21 8.58
C SER A 197 -8.51 -2.15 7.37
N SER A 198 -9.46 -1.89 6.48
CA SER A 198 -9.66 -2.65 5.24
C SER A 198 -8.47 -2.58 4.26
N GLY A 199 -7.60 -1.57 4.39
CA GLY A 199 -6.40 -1.40 3.58
C GLY A 199 -5.22 -2.25 4.03
N TYR A 200 -5.22 -2.72 5.27
CA TYR A 200 -4.10 -3.46 5.84
C TYR A 200 -3.78 -4.77 5.13
N ILE A 201 -4.72 -5.33 4.35
CA ILE A 201 -4.43 -6.46 3.45
C ILE A 201 -3.19 -6.23 2.58
N ILE A 202 -2.99 -4.99 2.10
CA ILE A 202 -1.83 -4.63 1.27
C ILE A 202 -0.54 -4.71 2.09
N ALA A 203 -0.52 -4.11 3.29
CA ALA A 203 0.65 -4.12 4.16
C ALA A 203 0.98 -5.52 4.69
N MET A 204 -0.05 -6.26 5.14
CA MET A 204 0.10 -7.61 5.68
C MET A 204 0.61 -8.59 4.62
N LEU A 205 0.20 -8.41 3.36
CA LEU A 205 0.77 -9.16 2.24
C LEU A 205 2.25 -8.83 2.05
N GLY A 206 2.65 -7.56 2.22
CA GLY A 206 4.05 -7.15 2.24
C GLY A 206 4.85 -7.85 3.35
N VAL A 207 4.32 -7.86 4.58
CA VAL A 207 4.93 -8.58 5.72
C VAL A 207 5.09 -10.07 5.43
N ALA A 208 4.04 -10.70 4.89
CA ALA A 208 4.06 -12.13 4.55
C ALA A 208 5.10 -12.45 3.46
N ILE A 209 5.19 -11.62 2.42
CA ILE A 209 6.21 -11.75 1.36
C ILE A 209 7.60 -11.60 1.97
N TRP A 210 7.83 -10.55 2.76
CA TRP A 210 9.11 -10.36 3.44
C TRP A 210 9.50 -11.60 4.26
N TYR A 211 8.62 -12.09 5.11
CA TYR A 211 8.91 -13.22 5.97
C TYR A 211 9.21 -14.50 5.18
N VAL A 212 8.46 -14.80 4.13
CA VAL A 212 8.64 -16.03 3.35
C VAL A 212 9.86 -15.98 2.43
N THR A 213 10.22 -14.80 1.92
CA THR A 213 11.24 -14.66 0.87
C THR A 213 12.57 -14.11 1.35
N ALA A 214 12.69 -13.66 2.60
CA ALA A 214 13.97 -13.20 3.13
C ALA A 214 15.02 -14.33 3.09
N PRO A 215 16.29 -14.02 2.79
CA PRO A 215 17.34 -15.02 2.70
C PRO A 215 17.70 -15.60 4.07
N GLY A 216 18.15 -16.85 4.11
CA GLY A 216 18.59 -17.54 5.32
C GLY A 216 17.46 -18.11 6.18
N GLU A 217 17.84 -18.64 7.33
CA GLU A 217 16.90 -19.16 8.33
C GLU A 217 16.22 -18.02 9.07
N ARG A 218 14.95 -18.25 9.48
CA ARG A 218 14.19 -17.27 10.26
C ARG A 218 14.75 -17.19 11.68
N THR A 219 15.09 -15.99 12.09
CA THR A 219 15.51 -15.73 13.47
C THR A 219 14.31 -15.64 14.41
N ALA A 220 14.56 -15.72 15.71
CA ALA A 220 13.52 -15.46 16.71
C ALA A 220 12.96 -14.04 16.59
N THR A 221 13.80 -13.07 16.22
CA THR A 221 13.38 -11.68 15.97
C THR A 221 12.45 -11.57 14.77
N ASP A 222 12.74 -12.25 13.64
CA ASP A 222 11.85 -12.24 12.47
C ASP A 222 10.48 -12.81 12.81
N THR A 223 10.46 -13.90 13.58
CA THR A 223 9.22 -14.53 14.02
C THR A 223 8.44 -13.65 15.00
N ALA A 224 9.15 -13.00 15.93
CA ALA A 224 8.53 -12.06 16.86
C ALA A 224 7.91 -10.85 16.13
N LEU A 225 8.59 -10.29 15.12
CA LEU A 225 8.08 -9.21 14.29
C LEU A 225 6.85 -9.66 13.48
N LEU A 226 6.86 -10.89 12.94
CA LEU A 226 5.69 -11.45 12.23
C LEU A 226 4.47 -11.56 13.17
N ILE A 227 4.67 -12.11 14.37
CA ILE A 227 3.61 -12.26 15.38
C ILE A 227 3.12 -10.88 15.83
N PHE A 228 4.01 -9.94 16.05
CA PHE A 228 3.67 -8.55 16.40
C PHE A 228 2.81 -7.90 15.33
N ALA A 229 3.20 -8.01 14.04
CA ALA A 229 2.42 -7.51 12.93
C ALA A 229 1.04 -8.18 12.85
N LEU A 230 0.94 -9.49 13.09
CA LEU A 230 -0.32 -10.22 13.09
C LEU A 230 -1.24 -9.75 14.22
N ILE A 231 -0.72 -9.64 15.43
CA ILE A 231 -1.53 -9.25 16.60
C ILE A 231 -2.01 -7.81 16.49
N LEU A 232 -1.11 -6.87 16.19
CA LEU A 232 -1.47 -5.45 16.18
C LEU A 232 -2.06 -4.99 14.84
N GLY A 233 -1.50 -5.44 13.73
CA GLY A 233 -1.93 -5.03 12.40
C GLY A 233 -3.21 -5.73 11.95
N SER A 234 -3.33 -7.03 12.21
CA SER A 234 -4.47 -7.81 11.73
C SER A 234 -5.55 -7.97 12.81
N PHE A 235 -5.22 -8.59 13.94
CA PHE A 235 -6.21 -8.85 14.98
C PHE A 235 -6.60 -7.61 15.77
N GLY A 236 -5.71 -6.63 15.92
CA GLY A 236 -5.95 -5.42 16.68
C GLY A 236 -7.20 -4.65 16.23
N THR A 237 -7.47 -4.61 14.94
CA THR A 237 -8.64 -3.95 14.36
C THR A 237 -9.87 -4.86 14.23
N SER A 238 -9.69 -6.17 14.36
CA SER A 238 -10.76 -7.16 14.18
C SER A 238 -11.58 -7.39 15.46
N ASP A 239 -12.75 -7.98 15.30
CA ASP A 239 -13.62 -8.38 16.43
C ASP A 239 -13.08 -9.60 17.20
N LEU A 240 -12.02 -10.23 16.71
CA LEU A 240 -11.32 -11.31 17.41
C LEU A 240 -10.54 -10.80 18.64
N MET A 241 -10.19 -9.50 18.68
CA MET A 241 -9.49 -8.90 19.80
C MET A 241 -10.47 -8.59 20.94
N PRO A 242 -10.21 -9.06 22.18
CA PRO A 242 -11.06 -8.75 23.33
C PRO A 242 -11.28 -7.24 23.51
N SER A 243 -12.52 -6.85 23.77
CA SER A 243 -12.92 -5.43 23.85
C SER A 243 -12.14 -4.64 24.91
N VAL A 244 -11.71 -5.30 25.98
CA VAL A 244 -10.89 -4.69 27.04
C VAL A 244 -9.53 -4.25 26.50
N ILE A 245 -8.85 -5.11 25.73
CA ILE A 245 -7.55 -4.82 25.10
C ILE A 245 -7.74 -3.78 24.01
N LYS A 246 -8.78 -3.96 23.18
CA LYS A 246 -9.10 -3.05 22.08
C LYS A 246 -9.35 -1.63 22.58
N ARG A 247 -10.11 -1.44 23.66
CA ARG A 247 -10.40 -0.13 24.25
C ARG A 247 -9.25 0.45 25.08
N GLY A 248 -8.49 -0.40 25.78
CA GLY A 248 -7.44 0.05 26.69
C GLY A 248 -6.11 0.35 26.03
N PHE A 249 -5.74 -0.40 24.96
CA PHE A 249 -4.40 -0.33 24.37
C PHE A 249 -4.37 0.05 22.89
N ILE A 250 -5.41 -0.28 22.13
CA ILE A 250 -5.39 -0.09 20.67
C ILE A 250 -6.17 1.16 20.26
N ARG A 251 -7.31 1.42 20.88
CA ARG A 251 -8.17 2.57 20.57
C ARG A 251 -7.78 3.91 21.17
N PRO A 252 -7.04 4.00 22.28
CA PRO A 252 -6.58 5.29 22.79
C PRO A 252 -5.57 5.98 21.87
N TYR A 253 -4.91 5.23 20.99
CA TYR A 253 -3.86 5.69 20.08
C TYR A 253 -4.25 5.37 18.62
#